data_8b4f17f7e4d4fa6fdb67673b2f4527f4
#
_entry.id   8b4f17f7e4d4fa6fdb67673b2f4527f4
#
_cell.length_a   1.000
_cell.length_b   1.000
_cell.length_c   1.000
_cell.angle_alpha   90.00
_cell.angle_beta   90.00
_cell.angle_gamma   90.00
#
_symmetry.space_group_name_H-M   'P 1'
#
loop_
_entity.id
_entity.type
_entity.pdbx_description
1 polymer ?
#
loop_
_entity_poly.entity_id
_entity_poly.type
_entity_poly.pdbx_seq_one_letter_code
_entity_poly.pdbx_strand_id
1 'polypeptide(L)'
;MVFCPLCSNINKIETIKGIDKNDYQYCPVCKLIFSLPENFLTTEDEKDRYRHHNNGIQYPGYVKFLNQAVEPALGYLKPGMECLDFGCGPEPTLSILVKRRGLHCDDYDPLFFPELPDKKYDAIFATECFEHFYHPEKEIKTISSHLKENGYLIIMTQLWKGLERFHLWHYTNDDTHVVFYHKDTIGFIAKKFGFEIVQIMDNRMIILKKTD
;
A
#
# COMPACT_ATOMS: atom_id res chain seq x y z
N MET A 1 -2.72 -19.92 -17.44
CA MET A 1 -3.55 -18.75 -17.82
C MET A 1 -3.31 -17.68 -16.77
N VAL A 2 -2.91 -16.48 -17.20
CA VAL A 2 -2.63 -15.36 -16.28
C VAL A 2 -3.95 -14.63 -15.99
N PHE A 3 -4.19 -14.32 -14.71
CA PHE A 3 -5.32 -13.49 -14.27
C PHE A 3 -4.81 -12.32 -13.41
N CYS A 4 -5.50 -11.20 -13.49
CA CYS A 4 -5.15 -10.03 -12.69
C CYS A 4 -5.49 -10.26 -11.20
N PRO A 5 -4.55 -10.08 -10.27
CA PRO A 5 -4.78 -10.36 -8.85
C PRO A 5 -5.69 -9.34 -8.14
N LEU A 6 -6.08 -8.25 -8.82
CA LEU A 6 -6.99 -7.23 -8.27
C LEU A 6 -8.42 -7.33 -8.83
N CYS A 7 -8.57 -7.63 -10.13
CA CYS A 7 -9.88 -7.61 -10.78
C CYS A 7 -10.28 -8.92 -11.46
N SER A 8 -9.45 -9.96 -11.35
CA SER A 8 -9.66 -11.29 -11.93
C SER A 8 -9.82 -11.31 -13.46
N ASN A 9 -9.49 -10.21 -14.14
CA ASN A 9 -9.50 -10.15 -15.60
C ASN A 9 -8.47 -11.12 -16.19
N ILE A 10 -8.87 -11.85 -17.25
CA ILE A 10 -8.02 -12.79 -17.99
C ILE A 10 -7.78 -12.36 -19.45
N ASN A 11 -8.44 -11.28 -19.87
CA ASN A 11 -8.43 -10.85 -21.26
C ASN A 11 -7.43 -9.74 -21.52
N LYS A 12 -6.67 -9.86 -22.63
CA LYS A 12 -5.75 -8.82 -23.11
C LYS A 12 -4.73 -8.37 -22.03
N ILE A 13 -4.26 -9.29 -21.20
CA ILE A 13 -3.13 -9.03 -20.32
C ILE A 13 -1.89 -8.99 -21.20
N GLU A 14 -1.08 -7.95 -21.05
CA GLU A 14 0.11 -7.69 -21.85
C GLU A 14 1.37 -7.84 -20.99
N THR A 15 2.39 -8.50 -21.53
CA THR A 15 3.71 -8.57 -20.85
C THR A 15 4.51 -7.33 -21.19
N ILE A 16 5.05 -6.66 -20.16
CA ILE A 16 5.90 -5.48 -20.28
C ILE A 16 7.19 -5.68 -19.49
N LYS A 17 8.25 -4.96 -19.84
CA LYS A 17 9.56 -5.03 -19.16
C LYS A 17 9.71 -3.92 -18.10
N GLY A 18 10.27 -4.26 -16.94
CA GLY A 18 10.81 -3.31 -15.97
C GLY A 18 12.24 -2.85 -16.33
N ILE A 19 12.76 -1.87 -15.57
CA ILE A 19 14.17 -1.44 -15.71
C ILE A 19 15.13 -2.54 -15.24
N ASP A 20 14.70 -3.37 -14.31
CA ASP A 20 15.37 -4.59 -13.81
C ASP A 20 15.39 -5.74 -14.84
N LYS A 21 14.79 -5.52 -16.01
CA LYS A 21 14.61 -6.46 -17.14
C LYS A 21 13.67 -7.63 -16.86
N ASN A 22 13.02 -7.67 -15.70
CA ASN A 22 12.00 -8.67 -15.39
C ASN A 22 10.72 -8.43 -16.21
N ASP A 23 9.94 -9.49 -16.37
CA ASP A 23 8.64 -9.46 -17.01
C ASP A 23 7.55 -9.18 -16.00
N TYR A 24 6.71 -8.19 -16.32
CA TYR A 24 5.52 -7.81 -15.57
C TYR A 24 4.29 -7.94 -16.44
N GLN A 25 3.14 -8.12 -15.83
CA GLN A 25 1.86 -8.25 -16.50
C GLN A 25 1.04 -6.96 -16.31
N TYR A 26 0.55 -6.40 -17.39
CA TYR A 26 -0.32 -5.23 -17.38
C TYR A 26 -1.77 -5.63 -17.61
N CYS A 27 -2.65 -5.23 -16.70
CA CYS A 27 -4.09 -5.42 -16.84
C CYS A 27 -4.76 -4.18 -17.48
N PRO A 28 -5.35 -4.29 -18.69
CA PRO A 28 -5.97 -3.13 -19.34
C PRO A 28 -7.29 -2.69 -18.68
N VAL A 29 -7.88 -3.53 -17.81
CA VAL A 29 -9.16 -3.24 -17.14
C VAL A 29 -8.97 -2.32 -15.93
N CYS A 30 -8.13 -2.72 -14.99
CA CYS A 30 -7.88 -1.94 -13.76
C CYS A 30 -6.57 -1.17 -13.75
N LYS A 31 -5.76 -1.26 -14.82
CA LYS A 31 -4.46 -0.61 -14.96
C LYS A 31 -3.43 -1.04 -13.93
N LEU A 32 -3.62 -2.19 -13.26
CA LEU A 32 -2.61 -2.77 -12.40
C LEU A 32 -1.48 -3.35 -13.25
N ILE A 33 -0.24 -3.12 -12.84
CA ILE A 33 0.92 -3.87 -13.31
C ILE A 33 1.34 -4.80 -12.17
N PHE A 34 1.67 -6.06 -12.46
CA PHE A 34 1.97 -7.04 -11.44
C PHE A 34 3.00 -8.07 -11.90
N SER A 35 3.75 -8.60 -10.94
CA SER A 35 4.66 -9.72 -11.13
C SER A 35 3.93 -11.05 -11.07
N LEU A 36 4.48 -12.09 -11.69
CA LEU A 36 3.94 -13.44 -11.59
C LEU A 36 4.50 -14.14 -10.33
N PRO A 37 3.75 -15.10 -9.74
CA PRO A 37 4.14 -15.76 -8.49
C PRO A 37 5.51 -16.43 -8.51
N GLU A 38 5.97 -16.90 -9.67
CA GLU A 38 7.31 -17.49 -9.85
C GLU A 38 8.47 -16.52 -9.60
N ASN A 39 8.17 -15.22 -9.58
CA ASN A 39 9.14 -14.14 -9.33
C ASN A 39 9.08 -13.62 -7.88
N PHE A 40 8.18 -14.15 -7.05
CA PHE A 40 8.06 -13.70 -5.67
C PHE A 40 9.23 -14.23 -4.83
N LEU A 41 9.70 -13.39 -3.91
CA LEU A 41 10.69 -13.82 -2.94
C LEU A 41 10.10 -14.89 -1.99
N THR A 42 10.97 -15.69 -1.40
CA THR A 42 10.55 -16.52 -0.28
C THR A 42 10.27 -15.65 0.94
N THR A 43 9.41 -16.11 1.84
CA THR A 43 9.11 -15.39 3.10
C THR A 43 10.38 -15.09 3.92
N GLU A 44 11.39 -15.96 3.87
CA GLU A 44 12.66 -15.78 4.59
C GLU A 44 13.49 -14.67 3.97
N ASP A 45 13.63 -14.67 2.63
CA ASP A 45 14.39 -13.64 1.90
C ASP A 45 13.73 -12.26 2.06
N GLU A 46 12.40 -12.20 2.02
CA GLU A 46 11.62 -10.98 2.22
C GLU A 46 11.81 -10.43 3.64
N LYS A 47 11.73 -11.27 4.67
CA LYS A 47 12.02 -10.88 6.07
C LYS A 47 13.43 -10.36 6.25
N ASP A 48 14.40 -11.02 5.64
CA ASP A 48 15.80 -10.61 5.72
C ASP A 48 15.99 -9.24 5.06
N ARG A 49 15.38 -9.02 3.91
CA ARG A 49 15.39 -7.73 3.21
C ARG A 49 14.88 -6.60 4.11
N TYR A 50 13.70 -6.77 4.74
CA TYR A 50 13.12 -5.75 5.61
C TYR A 50 13.94 -5.45 6.87
N ARG A 51 14.64 -6.45 7.43
CA ARG A 51 15.52 -6.24 8.60
C ARG A 51 16.73 -5.34 8.31
N HIS A 52 17.13 -5.23 7.04
CA HIS A 52 18.23 -4.38 6.63
C HIS A 52 17.83 -2.93 6.32
N HIS A 53 16.54 -2.59 6.38
CA HIS A 53 16.06 -1.24 6.19
C HIS A 53 16.24 -0.39 7.45
N ASN A 54 16.66 0.87 7.28
CA ASN A 54 16.80 1.84 8.36
C ASN A 54 15.45 2.53 8.65
N ASN A 55 14.49 1.79 9.22
CA ASN A 55 13.09 2.20 9.36
C ASN A 55 12.72 2.70 10.77
N GLY A 56 13.67 2.78 11.70
CA GLY A 56 13.42 3.18 13.09
C GLY A 56 13.26 4.68 13.30
N ILE A 57 12.65 5.03 14.44
CA ILE A 57 12.41 6.42 14.88
C ILE A 57 13.70 7.22 15.05
N GLN A 58 14.84 6.57 15.22
CA GLN A 58 16.17 7.16 15.31
C GLN A 58 16.70 7.70 13.97
N TYR A 59 16.05 7.40 12.85
CA TYR A 59 16.44 7.88 11.53
C TYR A 59 15.59 9.09 11.09
N PRO A 60 16.11 10.34 11.21
CA PRO A 60 15.31 11.53 10.92
C PRO A 60 14.80 11.61 9.46
N GLY A 61 15.55 11.04 8.52
CA GLY A 61 15.16 10.97 7.12
C GLY A 61 13.90 10.12 6.93
N TYR A 62 13.83 8.97 7.59
CA TYR A 62 12.67 8.10 7.55
C TYR A 62 11.46 8.71 8.27
N VAL A 63 11.68 9.35 9.42
CA VAL A 63 10.62 10.11 10.12
C VAL A 63 10.04 11.21 9.24
N LYS A 64 10.90 11.98 8.56
CA LYS A 64 10.45 13.00 7.59
C LYS A 64 9.65 12.37 6.43
N PHE A 65 10.08 11.22 5.96
CA PHE A 65 9.41 10.49 4.89
C PHE A 65 8.01 10.03 5.31
N LEU A 66 7.85 9.38 6.46
CA LEU A 66 6.55 8.94 6.99
C LEU A 66 5.60 10.11 7.31
N ASN A 67 6.14 11.26 7.73
CA ASN A 67 5.33 12.45 7.95
C ASN A 67 4.66 12.97 6.66
N GLN A 68 5.09 12.56 5.47
CA GLN A 68 4.36 12.84 4.22
C GLN A 68 2.98 12.16 4.20
N ALA A 69 2.81 11.05 4.95
CA ALA A 69 1.51 10.39 5.13
C ALA A 69 0.75 10.95 6.34
N VAL A 70 1.46 11.16 7.46
CA VAL A 70 0.82 11.54 8.72
C VAL A 70 0.27 12.98 8.66
N GLU A 71 1.06 13.96 8.25
CA GLU A 71 0.66 15.37 8.30
C GLU A 71 -0.60 15.68 7.45
N PRO A 72 -0.74 15.22 6.20
CA PRO A 72 -1.97 15.45 5.45
C PRO A 72 -3.20 14.75 6.05
N ALA A 73 -3.01 13.57 6.67
CA ALA A 73 -4.09 12.82 7.29
C ALA A 73 -4.69 13.54 8.50
N LEU A 74 -3.90 14.35 9.23
CA LEU A 74 -4.38 15.08 10.41
C LEU A 74 -5.51 16.06 10.10
N GLY A 75 -5.66 16.52 8.87
CA GLY A 75 -6.81 17.32 8.44
C GLY A 75 -8.16 16.60 8.54
N TYR A 76 -8.15 15.29 8.63
CA TYR A 76 -9.32 14.42 8.66
C TYR A 76 -9.49 13.68 9.99
N LEU A 77 -8.46 13.65 10.83
CA LEU A 77 -8.42 12.89 12.08
C LEU A 77 -8.53 13.81 13.30
N LYS A 78 -9.11 13.28 14.38
CA LYS A 78 -9.27 13.99 15.65
C LYS A 78 -8.56 13.22 16.76
N PRO A 79 -8.02 13.91 17.79
CA PRO A 79 -7.44 13.23 18.96
C PRO A 79 -8.39 12.17 19.54
N GLY A 80 -7.82 11.05 19.96
CA GLY A 80 -8.55 9.90 20.50
C GLY A 80 -9.12 8.94 19.46
N MET A 81 -9.01 9.23 18.15
CA MET A 81 -9.41 8.28 17.10
C MET A 81 -8.49 7.05 17.09
N GLU A 82 -9.08 5.91 16.74
CA GLU A 82 -8.42 4.61 16.62
C GLU A 82 -7.84 4.44 15.22
N CYS A 83 -6.54 4.23 15.11
CA CYS A 83 -5.82 4.01 13.86
C CYS A 83 -5.17 2.63 13.83
N LEU A 84 -4.80 2.19 12.64
CA LEU A 84 -3.99 1.00 12.38
C LEU A 84 -2.85 1.38 11.43
N ASP A 85 -1.64 0.94 11.75
CA ASP A 85 -0.49 0.90 10.82
C ASP A 85 -0.46 -0.48 10.18
N PHE A 86 -0.97 -0.58 8.95
CA PHE A 86 -1.09 -1.82 8.19
C PHE A 86 0.13 -2.01 7.29
N GLY A 87 0.92 -3.04 7.55
CA GLY A 87 2.24 -3.23 6.94
C GLY A 87 3.29 -2.40 7.67
N CYS A 88 3.28 -2.41 9.01
CA CYS A 88 4.15 -1.58 9.84
C CYS A 88 5.64 -1.98 9.81
N GLY A 89 5.96 -3.15 9.24
CA GLY A 89 7.32 -3.68 9.20
C GLY A 89 7.89 -4.06 10.56
N PRO A 90 9.21 -4.32 10.64
CA PRO A 90 9.87 -4.76 11.88
C PRO A 90 9.99 -3.65 12.95
N GLU A 91 9.98 -2.37 12.55
CA GLU A 91 10.09 -1.21 13.44
C GLU A 91 8.90 -0.25 13.19
N PRO A 92 7.80 -0.33 13.98
CA PRO A 92 6.55 0.39 13.72
C PRO A 92 6.66 1.89 14.03
N THR A 93 7.46 2.61 13.25
CA THR A 93 7.76 4.04 13.43
C THR A 93 6.54 4.92 13.16
N LEU A 94 5.70 4.57 12.18
CA LEU A 94 4.52 5.39 11.84
C LEU A 94 3.55 5.44 13.02
N SER A 95 3.27 4.33 13.68
CA SER A 95 2.38 4.31 14.84
C SER A 95 2.87 5.19 15.99
N ILE A 96 4.20 5.28 16.19
CA ILE A 96 4.79 6.21 17.17
C ILE A 96 4.48 7.67 16.78
N LEU A 97 4.62 8.01 15.50
CA LEU A 97 4.33 9.36 15.00
C LEU A 97 2.85 9.72 15.14
N VAL A 98 1.96 8.79 14.84
CA VAL A 98 0.51 8.93 14.98
C VAL A 98 0.12 9.12 16.46
N LYS A 99 0.67 8.29 17.36
CA LYS A 99 0.46 8.39 18.82
C LYS A 99 0.91 9.74 19.37
N ARG A 100 2.03 10.31 18.89
CA ARG A 100 2.49 11.65 19.27
C ARG A 100 1.55 12.79 18.87
N ARG A 101 0.59 12.53 17.97
CA ARG A 101 -0.47 13.47 17.56
C ARG A 101 -1.77 13.29 18.36
N GLY A 102 -1.75 12.48 19.43
CA GLY A 102 -2.90 12.24 20.32
C GLY A 102 -3.91 11.23 19.77
N LEU A 103 -3.51 10.37 18.82
CA LEU A 103 -4.30 9.29 18.26
C LEU A 103 -3.89 7.95 18.92
N HIS A 104 -4.78 6.95 18.89
CA HIS A 104 -4.42 5.57 19.20
C HIS A 104 -4.02 4.88 17.90
N CYS A 105 -3.02 4.00 17.95
CA CYS A 105 -2.58 3.27 16.75
C CYS A 105 -2.11 1.88 17.13
N ASP A 106 -2.73 0.86 16.54
CA ASP A 106 -2.24 -0.52 16.59
C ASP A 106 -1.30 -0.76 15.42
N ASP A 107 -0.50 -1.82 15.54
CA ASP A 107 0.47 -2.25 14.55
C ASP A 107 0.07 -3.61 14.00
N TYR A 108 0.08 -3.77 12.69
CA TYR A 108 -0.11 -5.05 12.01
C TYR A 108 0.88 -5.21 10.85
N ASP A 109 1.50 -6.36 10.81
CA ASP A 109 2.34 -6.78 9.69
C ASP A 109 2.34 -8.31 9.63
N PRO A 110 2.06 -8.94 8.48
CA PRO A 110 1.93 -10.40 8.41
C PRO A 110 3.22 -11.16 8.76
N LEU A 111 4.38 -10.50 8.66
CA LEU A 111 5.69 -11.09 8.93
C LEU A 111 6.21 -10.82 10.34
N PHE A 112 5.90 -9.64 10.91
CA PHE A 112 6.49 -9.16 12.16
C PHE A 112 5.49 -8.98 13.29
N PHE A 113 4.23 -8.59 13.00
CA PHE A 113 3.13 -8.38 13.94
C PHE A 113 1.84 -9.03 13.40
N PRO A 114 1.76 -10.39 13.36
CA PRO A 114 0.75 -11.10 12.60
C PRO A 114 -0.66 -11.07 13.19
N GLU A 115 -0.82 -10.55 14.40
CA GLU A 115 -2.12 -10.46 15.06
C GLU A 115 -2.86 -9.19 14.63
N LEU A 116 -3.79 -9.33 13.67
CA LEU A 116 -4.69 -8.26 13.28
C LEU A 116 -5.86 -8.19 14.27
N PRO A 117 -6.00 -7.09 15.06
CA PRO A 117 -7.08 -6.98 16.04
C PRO A 117 -8.46 -7.01 15.38
N ASP A 118 -9.40 -7.78 15.95
CA ASP A 118 -10.80 -7.86 15.49
C ASP A 118 -11.59 -6.64 15.97
N LYS A 119 -11.26 -5.48 15.41
CA LYS A 119 -11.96 -4.21 15.64
C LYS A 119 -11.97 -3.35 14.38
N LYS A 120 -12.74 -2.26 14.42
CA LYS A 120 -12.79 -1.28 13.33
C LYS A 120 -12.08 0.01 13.73
N TYR A 121 -11.41 0.61 12.75
CA TYR A 121 -10.59 1.79 12.90
C TYR A 121 -11.20 3.01 12.24
N ASP A 122 -10.95 4.20 12.80
CA ASP A 122 -11.28 5.48 12.19
C ASP A 122 -10.38 5.78 10.99
N ALA A 123 -9.12 5.32 11.07
CA ALA A 123 -8.18 5.42 9.97
C ALA A 123 -7.23 4.21 9.90
N ILE A 124 -6.88 3.80 8.67
CA ILE A 124 -5.82 2.82 8.42
C ILE A 124 -4.76 3.49 7.55
N PHE A 125 -3.53 3.46 8.02
CA PHE A 125 -2.36 3.84 7.26
C PHE A 125 -1.77 2.60 6.60
N ALA A 126 -1.44 2.70 5.32
CA ALA A 126 -0.80 1.65 4.52
C ALA A 126 0.33 2.32 3.72
N THR A 127 1.49 2.49 4.39
CA THR A 127 2.62 3.25 3.86
C THR A 127 3.71 2.32 3.37
N GLU A 128 4.06 2.44 2.06
CA GLU A 128 5.07 1.60 1.40
C GLU A 128 4.81 0.11 1.69
N CYS A 129 3.53 -0.32 1.54
CA CYS A 129 3.15 -1.72 1.69
C CYS A 129 2.22 -2.23 0.58
N PHE A 130 1.50 -1.34 -0.11
CA PHE A 130 0.61 -1.71 -1.22
C PHE A 130 1.36 -2.42 -2.35
N GLU A 131 2.56 -1.96 -2.69
CA GLU A 131 3.45 -2.53 -3.71
C GLU A 131 3.92 -3.95 -3.40
N HIS A 132 3.80 -4.38 -2.13
CA HIS A 132 4.18 -5.71 -1.66
C HIS A 132 3.02 -6.70 -1.58
N PHE A 133 1.79 -6.31 -1.93
CA PHE A 133 0.62 -7.18 -1.84
C PHE A 133 0.67 -8.29 -2.90
N TYR A 134 0.85 -9.53 -2.48
CA TYR A 134 0.77 -10.70 -3.36
C TYR A 134 -0.65 -10.97 -3.86
N HIS A 135 -1.66 -10.60 -3.05
CA HIS A 135 -3.08 -10.77 -3.34
C HIS A 135 -3.85 -9.47 -3.09
N PRO A 136 -3.61 -8.39 -3.86
CA PRO A 136 -4.11 -7.04 -3.55
C PRO A 136 -5.63 -6.97 -3.38
N GLU A 137 -6.41 -7.82 -4.04
CA GLU A 137 -7.86 -7.90 -3.80
C GLU A 137 -8.19 -8.31 -2.37
N LYS A 138 -7.48 -9.32 -1.85
CA LYS A 138 -7.69 -9.87 -0.50
C LYS A 138 -7.26 -8.87 0.57
N GLU A 139 -6.05 -8.30 0.44
CA GLU A 139 -5.51 -7.34 1.40
C GLU A 139 -6.37 -6.07 1.45
N ILE A 140 -6.77 -5.51 0.30
CA ILE A 140 -7.64 -4.32 0.25
C ILE A 140 -9.03 -4.61 0.83
N LYS A 141 -9.58 -5.82 0.59
CA LYS A 141 -10.84 -6.25 1.22
C LYS A 141 -10.70 -6.34 2.74
N THR A 142 -9.59 -6.87 3.23
CA THR A 142 -9.28 -6.92 4.68
C THR A 142 -9.21 -5.51 5.25
N ILE A 143 -8.46 -4.60 4.63
CA ILE A 143 -8.37 -3.19 5.03
C ILE A 143 -9.76 -2.55 5.08
N SER A 144 -10.55 -2.69 4.00
CA SER A 144 -11.91 -2.13 3.96
C SER A 144 -12.80 -2.69 5.06
N SER A 145 -12.70 -3.99 5.36
CA SER A 145 -13.51 -4.61 6.41
C SER A 145 -13.17 -4.13 7.83
N HIS A 146 -11.95 -3.65 8.07
CA HIS A 146 -11.49 -3.11 9.36
C HIS A 146 -11.66 -1.59 9.49
N LEU A 147 -12.14 -0.90 8.45
CA LEU A 147 -12.51 0.51 8.55
C LEU A 147 -13.94 0.68 9.02
N LYS A 148 -14.17 1.68 9.87
CA LYS A 148 -15.51 2.18 10.20
C LYS A 148 -16.13 2.85 8.96
N GLU A 149 -17.44 2.97 8.94
CA GLU A 149 -18.13 3.87 8.00
C GLU A 149 -17.58 5.30 8.15
N ASN A 150 -17.38 5.98 7.04
CA ASN A 150 -16.70 7.28 6.97
C ASN A 150 -15.25 7.31 7.46
N GLY A 151 -14.63 6.15 7.74
CA GLY A 151 -13.22 6.03 8.08
C GLY A 151 -12.31 6.30 6.88
N TYR A 152 -11.03 6.53 7.14
CA TYR A 152 -10.06 6.93 6.12
C TYR A 152 -9.01 5.85 5.88
N LEU A 153 -8.71 5.58 4.62
CA LEU A 153 -7.56 4.80 4.20
C LEU A 153 -6.51 5.75 3.63
N ILE A 154 -5.36 5.80 4.28
CA ILE A 154 -4.22 6.62 3.91
C ILE A 154 -3.16 5.71 3.30
N ILE A 155 -2.95 5.83 1.99
CA ILE A 155 -2.00 5.01 1.23
C ILE A 155 -0.81 5.87 0.84
N MET A 156 0.40 5.33 1.02
CA MET A 156 1.60 5.88 0.42
C MET A 156 2.28 4.79 -0.41
N THR A 157 2.26 4.94 -1.73
CA THR A 157 2.92 4.09 -2.72
C THR A 157 3.12 4.87 -4.01
N GLN A 158 4.18 4.65 -4.75
CA GLN A 158 4.37 5.37 -6.01
C GLN A 158 3.41 4.88 -7.10
N LEU A 159 2.72 5.82 -7.75
CA LEU A 159 1.87 5.51 -8.88
C LEU A 159 2.66 5.63 -10.20
N TRP A 160 2.58 4.61 -11.06
CA TRP A 160 3.16 4.70 -12.39
C TRP A 160 2.36 5.65 -13.30
N LYS A 161 3.00 6.24 -14.33
CA LYS A 161 2.39 7.32 -15.12
C LYS A 161 2.12 6.97 -16.58
N GLY A 162 2.94 6.15 -17.19
CA GLY A 162 2.81 5.82 -18.61
C GLY A 162 3.51 4.49 -18.90
N LEU A 163 2.85 3.61 -19.65
CA LEU A 163 3.37 2.29 -19.99
C LEU A 163 4.68 2.39 -20.78
N GLU A 164 4.77 3.37 -21.67
CA GLU A 164 5.94 3.62 -22.50
C GLU A 164 7.19 3.98 -21.70
N ARG A 165 7.02 4.41 -20.42
CA ARG A 165 8.11 4.80 -19.53
C ARG A 165 8.34 3.79 -18.39
N PHE A 166 7.53 2.76 -18.27
CA PHE A 166 7.62 1.79 -17.17
C PHE A 166 9.00 1.11 -17.15
N HIS A 167 9.56 0.78 -18.31
CA HIS A 167 10.88 0.18 -18.45
C HIS A 167 12.07 1.07 -18.01
N LEU A 168 11.80 2.35 -17.65
CA LEU A 168 12.78 3.29 -17.11
C LEU A 168 12.53 3.60 -15.63
N TRP A 169 11.49 3.00 -15.05
CA TRP A 169 11.05 3.37 -13.71
C TRP A 169 11.78 2.57 -12.64
N HIS A 170 12.56 3.29 -11.83
CA HIS A 170 13.44 2.70 -10.80
C HIS A 170 12.71 1.96 -9.68
N TYR A 171 11.39 2.13 -9.54
CA TYR A 171 10.59 1.50 -8.48
C TYR A 171 10.52 -0.03 -8.63
N THR A 172 10.81 -0.57 -9.81
CA THR A 172 10.94 -2.01 -10.07
C THR A 172 12.32 -2.58 -9.68
N ASN A 173 13.27 -1.73 -9.22
CA ASN A 173 14.58 -2.24 -8.75
C ASN A 173 14.50 -2.91 -7.37
N ASP A 174 13.42 -2.70 -6.64
CA ASP A 174 13.17 -3.43 -5.41
C ASP A 174 12.44 -4.74 -5.74
N ASP A 175 13.09 -5.85 -5.49
CA ASP A 175 12.60 -7.19 -5.79
C ASP A 175 11.44 -7.65 -4.87
N THR A 176 11.16 -6.90 -3.81
CA THR A 176 9.96 -7.07 -2.98
C THR A 176 8.73 -6.39 -3.57
N HIS A 177 8.89 -5.49 -4.56
CA HIS A 177 7.78 -4.83 -5.23
C HIS A 177 7.16 -5.73 -6.30
N VAL A 178 5.98 -6.23 -6.05
CA VAL A 178 5.28 -7.21 -6.92
C VAL A 178 4.06 -6.66 -7.62
N VAL A 179 3.51 -5.51 -7.17
CA VAL A 179 2.37 -4.83 -7.81
C VAL A 179 2.57 -3.33 -7.87
N PHE A 180 2.09 -2.71 -8.95
CA PHE A 180 2.26 -1.29 -9.21
C PHE A 180 0.93 -0.68 -9.65
N TYR A 181 0.57 0.40 -8.98
CA TYR A 181 -0.72 1.05 -9.13
C TYR A 181 -0.65 2.27 -10.05
N HIS A 182 -1.72 2.54 -10.75
CA HIS A 182 -1.97 3.76 -11.50
C HIS A 182 -3.08 4.56 -10.82
N LYS A 183 -3.22 5.85 -11.11
CA LYS A 183 -4.36 6.64 -10.62
C LYS A 183 -5.72 6.02 -10.97
N ASP A 184 -5.82 5.41 -12.16
CA ASP A 184 -7.05 4.72 -12.57
C ASP A 184 -7.25 3.40 -11.80
N THR A 185 -6.15 2.75 -11.35
CA THR A 185 -6.23 1.61 -10.44
C THR A 185 -6.80 2.04 -9.09
N ILE A 186 -6.41 3.21 -8.59
CA ILE A 186 -6.98 3.79 -7.36
C ILE A 186 -8.49 4.06 -7.55
N GLY A 187 -8.87 4.61 -8.71
CA GLY A 187 -10.29 4.78 -9.07
C GLY A 187 -11.07 3.46 -9.11
N PHE A 188 -10.45 2.41 -9.65
CA PHE A 188 -11.03 1.06 -9.67
C PHE A 188 -11.20 0.51 -8.24
N ILE A 189 -10.16 0.64 -7.38
CA ILE A 189 -10.19 0.22 -5.97
C ILE A 189 -11.31 0.96 -5.24
N ALA A 190 -11.38 2.28 -5.40
CA ALA A 190 -12.40 3.10 -4.76
C ALA A 190 -13.81 2.60 -5.09
N LYS A 191 -14.10 2.40 -6.37
CA LYS A 191 -15.40 1.89 -6.82
C LYS A 191 -15.70 0.47 -6.34
N LYS A 192 -14.69 -0.43 -6.36
CA LYS A 192 -14.88 -1.85 -6.05
C LYS A 192 -15.08 -2.10 -4.55
N PHE A 193 -14.42 -1.33 -3.70
CA PHE A 193 -14.36 -1.57 -2.25
C PHE A 193 -15.10 -0.52 -1.42
N GLY A 194 -15.94 0.33 -2.03
CA GLY A 194 -16.78 1.30 -1.33
C GLY A 194 -15.99 2.48 -0.74
N PHE A 195 -15.14 3.10 -1.56
CA PHE A 195 -14.41 4.30 -1.16
C PHE A 195 -14.72 5.49 -2.09
N GLU A 196 -14.60 6.68 -1.53
CA GLU A 196 -14.48 7.95 -2.25
C GLU A 196 -13.02 8.40 -2.24
N ILE A 197 -12.50 8.89 -3.38
CA ILE A 197 -11.17 9.49 -3.45
C ILE A 197 -11.26 10.91 -2.91
N VAL A 198 -10.68 11.15 -1.74
CA VAL A 198 -10.62 12.46 -1.12
C VAL A 198 -9.49 13.28 -1.73
N GLN A 199 -8.31 12.67 -1.87
CA GLN A 199 -7.12 13.36 -2.37
C GLN A 199 -6.09 12.40 -2.95
N ILE A 200 -5.37 12.85 -3.99
CA ILE A 200 -4.14 12.23 -4.50
C ILE A 200 -3.10 13.33 -4.60
N MET A 201 -1.97 13.19 -3.90
CA MET A 201 -0.89 14.18 -3.82
C MET A 201 0.41 13.56 -4.35
N ASP A 202 1.18 14.36 -5.09
CA ASP A 202 2.55 14.06 -5.54
C ASP A 202 2.73 12.67 -6.19
N ASN A 203 1.65 12.13 -6.77
CA ASN A 203 1.62 10.80 -7.38
C ASN A 203 2.07 9.66 -6.44
N ARG A 204 1.92 9.85 -5.14
CA ARG A 204 2.35 8.91 -4.10
C ARG A 204 1.37 8.79 -2.94
N MET A 205 0.86 9.91 -2.43
CA MET A 205 -0.06 9.94 -1.30
C MET A 205 -1.50 9.93 -1.76
N ILE A 206 -2.27 8.99 -1.24
CA ILE A 206 -3.69 8.81 -1.55
C ILE A 206 -4.48 8.77 -0.25
N ILE A 207 -5.54 9.56 -0.16
CA ILE A 207 -6.51 9.51 0.92
C ILE A 207 -7.85 9.09 0.33
N LEU A 208 -8.36 7.97 0.80
CA LEU A 208 -9.67 7.44 0.48
C LEU A 208 -10.56 7.52 1.72
N LYS A 209 -11.85 7.79 1.52
CA LYS A 209 -12.86 7.74 2.57
C LYS A 209 -13.81 6.59 2.30
N LYS A 210 -14.06 5.76 3.29
CA LYS A 210 -15.05 4.69 3.18
C LYS A 210 -16.46 5.28 3.13
N THR A 211 -17.29 4.85 2.18
CA THR A 211 -18.64 5.40 1.96
C THR A 211 -19.72 4.55 2.61
N ASP A 212 -19.56 3.21 2.64
CA ASP A 212 -20.53 2.25 3.21
C ASP A 212 -19.81 1.00 3.79
#